data_0a60fb97ce99bdd0e88bbeeb38c49880
#
_entry.id   0a60fb97ce99bdd0e88bbeeb38c49880
#
_cell.length_a   1.000
_cell.length_b   1.000
_cell.length_c   1.000
_cell.angle_alpha   90.00
_cell.angle_beta   90.00
_cell.angle_gamma   90.00
#
_symmetry.space_group_name_H-M   'P 1'
#
loop_
_entity.id
_entity.type
_entity.pdbx_description
1 polymer ?
#
loop_
_entity_poly.entity_id
_entity_poly.type
_entity_poly.pdbx_seq_one_letter_code
_entity_poly.pdbx_strand_id
1 'polypeptide(L)'
;MTKSAGNHITSCRIFWENTDDILSVETKVFQTEIQVRFYTGGNLISGRIWPMSEQQKQELYNVLYQCIEDWDCDDYTVDEADRNHWRIKICTQRSCLRMVCGTIEPPPHGAEVKKLLAAIIGEENCYFF
;
A
#
# COMPACT_ATOMS: atom_id res chain seq x y z
N MET A 1 23.11 7.39 -10.36
CA MET A 1 23.50 6.65 -9.18
C MET A 1 22.60 5.46 -8.94
N THR A 2 23.14 4.32 -8.70
CA THR A 2 22.38 3.14 -8.42
C THR A 2 22.02 3.06 -6.94
N LYS A 3 20.85 2.52 -6.64
CA LYS A 3 20.45 2.27 -5.26
C LYS A 3 21.26 1.10 -4.72
N SER A 4 21.62 1.17 -3.47
CA SER A 4 22.36 0.08 -2.85
C SER A 4 21.45 -1.15 -2.73
N ALA A 5 22.05 -2.33 -2.68
CA ALA A 5 21.31 -3.57 -2.53
C ALA A 5 20.45 -3.59 -1.25
N GLY A 6 20.90 -2.92 -0.18
CA GLY A 6 20.18 -2.86 1.08
C GLY A 6 18.91 -2.01 1.02
N ASN A 7 18.79 -1.13 0.02
CA ASN A 7 17.64 -0.25 -0.15
C ASN A 7 16.72 -0.67 -1.27
N HIS A 8 16.90 -1.87 -1.79
CA HIS A 8 16.09 -2.37 -2.89
C HIS A 8 14.73 -2.82 -2.37
N ILE A 9 13.66 -2.18 -2.87
CA ILE A 9 12.29 -2.51 -2.46
C ILE A 9 11.92 -3.88 -2.99
N THR A 10 11.42 -4.74 -2.12
CA THR A 10 10.95 -6.08 -2.48
C THR A 10 9.45 -6.26 -2.30
N SER A 11 8.82 -5.45 -1.46
CA SER A 11 7.38 -5.56 -1.24
C SER A 11 6.82 -4.26 -0.66
N CYS A 12 5.50 -4.13 -0.78
CA CYS A 12 4.75 -3.05 -0.18
C CYS A 12 3.46 -3.63 0.36
N ARG A 13 3.08 -3.21 1.57
CA ARG A 13 1.79 -3.58 2.16
C ARG A 13 0.98 -2.32 2.40
N ILE A 14 -0.28 -2.35 2.01
CA ILE A 14 -1.21 -1.28 2.29
C ILE A 14 -2.33 -1.89 3.13
N PHE A 15 -2.47 -1.40 4.35
CA PHE A 15 -3.51 -1.81 5.27
C PHE A 15 -4.53 -0.69 5.40
N TRP A 16 -5.80 -1.05 5.29
CA TRP A 16 -6.91 -0.11 5.43
C TRP A 16 -7.96 -0.72 6.35
N GLU A 17 -8.54 0.10 7.20
CA GLU A 17 -9.64 -0.34 8.05
C GLU A 17 -10.70 0.74 8.20
N ASN A 18 -11.93 0.29 8.33
CA ASN A 18 -13.06 1.10 8.74
C ASN A 18 -13.59 0.53 10.05
N THR A 19 -13.50 1.33 11.11
CA THR A 19 -13.86 0.84 12.44
C THR A 19 -15.37 0.72 12.63
N ASP A 20 -16.18 1.45 11.87
CA ASP A 20 -17.64 1.33 11.94
C ASP A 20 -18.13 0.00 11.40
N ASP A 21 -17.58 -0.42 10.28
CA ASP A 21 -17.99 -1.64 9.60
C ASP A 21 -17.19 -2.86 10.03
N ILE A 22 -16.20 -2.65 10.90
CA ILE A 22 -15.26 -3.68 11.34
C ILE A 22 -14.59 -4.37 10.14
N LEU A 23 -14.50 -3.65 9.03
CA LEU A 23 -13.88 -4.14 7.81
C LEU A 23 -12.43 -3.70 7.74
N SER A 24 -11.55 -4.63 7.44
CA SER A 24 -10.17 -4.31 7.12
C SER A 24 -9.74 -5.01 5.84
N VAL A 25 -8.85 -4.37 5.12
CA VAL A 25 -8.35 -4.88 3.84
C VAL A 25 -6.84 -4.76 3.83
N GLU A 26 -6.16 -5.85 3.51
CA GLU A 26 -4.72 -5.88 3.37
C GLU A 26 -4.36 -6.12 1.91
N THR A 27 -3.63 -5.20 1.32
CA THR A 27 -3.12 -5.32 -0.04
C THR A 27 -1.61 -5.52 0.05
N LYS A 28 -1.13 -6.66 -0.44
CA LYS A 28 0.29 -7.01 -0.46
C LYS A 28 0.78 -6.97 -1.89
N VAL A 29 1.76 -6.12 -2.15
CA VAL A 29 2.41 -6.01 -3.46
C VAL A 29 3.75 -6.73 -3.37
N PHE A 30 3.89 -7.82 -4.13
CA PHE A 30 5.14 -8.55 -4.28
C PHE A 30 5.79 -8.17 -5.61
N GLN A 31 6.76 -8.94 -6.06
CA GLN A 31 7.44 -8.63 -7.32
C GLN A 31 6.71 -9.15 -8.54
N THR A 32 5.91 -10.21 -8.40
CA THR A 32 5.22 -10.84 -9.51
C THR A 32 3.71 -10.90 -9.37
N GLU A 33 3.20 -10.49 -8.22
CA GLU A 33 1.76 -10.59 -7.95
C GLU A 33 1.32 -9.60 -6.88
N ILE A 34 0.01 -9.34 -6.84
CA ILE A 34 -0.64 -8.54 -5.82
C ILE A 34 -1.71 -9.41 -5.17
N GLN A 35 -1.72 -9.44 -3.84
CA GLN A 35 -2.72 -10.16 -3.05
C GLN A 35 -3.59 -9.14 -2.30
N VAL A 36 -4.90 -9.35 -2.33
CA VAL A 36 -5.84 -8.53 -1.54
C VAL A 36 -6.65 -9.47 -0.66
N ARG A 37 -6.65 -9.20 0.64
CA ARG A 37 -7.39 -9.98 1.63
C ARG A 37 -8.37 -9.09 2.38
N PHE A 38 -9.60 -9.58 2.51
CA PHE A 38 -10.67 -8.88 3.20
C PHE A 38 -10.97 -9.58 4.52
N TYR A 39 -11.07 -8.79 5.59
CA TYR A 39 -11.33 -9.28 6.94
C TYR A 39 -12.53 -8.58 7.54
N THR A 40 -13.32 -9.30 8.32
CA THR A 40 -14.40 -8.73 9.12
C THR A 40 -14.22 -9.21 10.55
N GLY A 41 -14.12 -8.27 11.50
CA GLY A 41 -13.90 -8.61 12.90
C GLY A 41 -12.66 -9.46 13.13
N GLY A 42 -11.62 -9.28 12.32
CA GLY A 42 -10.39 -10.04 12.41
C GLY A 42 -10.42 -11.40 11.68
N ASN A 43 -11.55 -11.79 11.12
CA ASN A 43 -11.69 -13.05 10.41
C ASN A 43 -11.57 -12.85 8.91
N LEU A 44 -10.74 -13.67 8.26
CA LEU A 44 -10.58 -13.64 6.81
C LEU A 44 -11.87 -14.09 6.13
N ILE A 45 -12.45 -13.24 5.27
CA ILE A 45 -13.67 -13.55 4.54
C ILE A 45 -13.43 -13.82 3.06
N SER A 46 -12.42 -13.24 2.46
CA SER A 46 -12.06 -13.52 1.07
C SER A 46 -10.64 -13.04 0.77
N GLY A 47 -10.07 -13.61 -0.28
CA GLY A 47 -8.77 -13.19 -0.77
C GLY A 47 -8.64 -13.50 -2.24
N ARG A 48 -7.89 -12.66 -2.96
CA ARG A 48 -7.62 -12.85 -4.38
C ARG A 48 -6.19 -12.47 -4.69
N ILE A 49 -5.69 -13.04 -5.78
CA ILE A 49 -4.33 -12.80 -6.28
C ILE A 49 -4.41 -12.41 -7.75
N TRP A 50 -3.69 -11.35 -8.11
CA TRP A 50 -3.56 -10.91 -9.49
C TRP A 50 -2.09 -10.99 -9.89
N PRO A 51 -1.78 -11.52 -11.09
CA PRO A 51 -0.41 -11.44 -11.60
C PRO A 51 -0.07 -10.00 -11.99
N MET A 52 1.19 -9.68 -11.91
CA MET A 52 1.72 -8.37 -12.26
C MET A 52 2.84 -8.54 -13.27
N SER A 53 2.76 -7.82 -14.39
CA SER A 53 3.80 -7.87 -15.41
C SER A 53 5.05 -7.15 -14.94
N GLU A 54 6.17 -7.41 -15.61
CA GLU A 54 7.42 -6.72 -15.30
C GLU A 54 7.29 -5.20 -15.50
N GLN A 55 6.58 -4.78 -16.54
CA GLN A 55 6.36 -3.36 -16.78
C GLN A 55 5.51 -2.72 -15.68
N GLN A 56 4.44 -3.39 -15.26
CA GLN A 56 3.61 -2.91 -14.16
C GLN A 56 4.42 -2.80 -12.88
N LYS A 57 5.23 -3.80 -12.60
CA LYS A 57 6.11 -3.78 -11.43
C LYS A 57 7.07 -2.59 -11.48
N GLN A 58 7.70 -2.35 -12.60
CA GLN A 58 8.66 -1.26 -12.73
C GLN A 58 7.99 0.11 -12.53
N GLU A 59 6.83 0.31 -13.14
CA GLU A 59 6.10 1.57 -12.97
C GLU A 59 5.70 1.80 -11.52
N LEU A 60 5.17 0.77 -10.87
CA LEU A 60 4.73 0.86 -9.49
C LEU A 60 5.91 1.09 -8.55
N TYR A 61 6.98 0.33 -8.71
CA TYR A 61 8.14 0.43 -7.83
C TYR A 61 8.86 1.76 -8.00
N ASN A 62 8.88 2.34 -9.20
CA ASN A 62 9.42 3.68 -9.41
C ASN A 62 8.68 4.72 -8.56
N VAL A 63 7.35 4.62 -8.50
CA VAL A 63 6.55 5.52 -7.65
C VAL A 63 6.82 5.26 -6.18
N LEU A 64 6.98 3.99 -5.78
CA LEU A 64 7.30 3.67 -4.38
C LEU A 64 8.65 4.25 -3.96
N TYR A 65 9.65 4.27 -4.84
CA TYR A 65 10.93 4.92 -4.56
C TYR A 65 10.76 6.43 -4.40
N GLN A 66 9.91 7.07 -5.22
CA GLN A 66 9.59 8.48 -5.06
C GLN A 66 8.88 8.75 -3.72
N CYS A 67 8.00 7.86 -3.31
CA CYS A 67 7.36 7.95 -2.00
C CYS A 67 8.38 8.03 -0.88
N ILE A 68 9.36 7.13 -0.89
CA ILE A 68 10.39 7.09 0.15
C ILE A 68 11.17 8.41 0.19
N GLU A 69 11.49 8.97 -0.97
CA GLU A 69 12.23 10.23 -1.04
C GLU A 69 11.41 11.44 -0.58
N ASP A 70 10.12 11.46 -0.90
CA ASP A 70 9.29 12.65 -0.73
C ASP A 70 8.41 12.64 0.52
N TRP A 71 8.27 11.51 1.20
CA TRP A 71 7.52 11.46 2.44
C TRP A 71 8.32 12.14 3.55
N ASP A 72 7.80 13.25 4.05
CA ASP A 72 8.47 14.10 5.02
C ASP A 72 8.01 13.86 6.46
N CYS A 73 7.02 12.99 6.67
CA CYS A 73 6.58 12.61 8.00
C CYS A 73 6.04 11.17 7.98
N ASP A 74 5.80 10.61 9.16
CA ASP A 74 5.31 9.24 9.29
C ASP A 74 3.81 9.16 9.55
N ASP A 75 3.18 10.27 9.87
CA ASP A 75 1.76 10.33 10.24
C ASP A 75 1.06 11.44 9.49
N TYR A 76 0.16 11.07 8.59
CA TYR A 76 -0.65 11.99 7.80
C TYR A 76 -2.10 12.04 8.31
N THR A 77 -2.32 11.76 9.58
CA THR A 77 -3.64 11.83 10.18
C THR A 77 -4.13 13.28 10.20
N VAL A 78 -5.27 13.53 9.57
CA VAL A 78 -5.86 14.88 9.48
C VAL A 78 -7.07 15.04 10.37
N ASP A 79 -7.77 13.96 10.70
CA ASP A 79 -8.93 13.97 11.57
C ASP A 79 -8.95 12.68 12.40
N GLU A 80 -8.63 12.79 13.68
CA GLU A 80 -8.58 11.64 14.58
C GLU A 80 -9.97 11.02 14.83
N ALA A 81 -11.03 11.77 14.56
CA ALA A 81 -12.38 11.25 14.67
C ALA A 81 -12.81 10.45 13.45
N ASP A 82 -12.02 10.48 12.36
CA ASP A 82 -12.32 9.69 11.19
C ASP A 82 -12.17 8.20 11.48
N ARG A 83 -13.10 7.42 10.92
CA ARG A 83 -13.17 5.98 11.15
C ARG A 83 -12.39 5.17 10.13
N ASN A 84 -11.89 5.81 9.08
CA ASN A 84 -11.07 5.20 8.05
C ASN A 84 -9.61 5.46 8.36
N HIS A 85 -8.83 4.41 8.47
CA HIS A 85 -7.39 4.49 8.74
C HIS A 85 -6.64 3.67 7.73
N TRP A 86 -5.51 4.18 7.26
CA TRP A 86 -4.64 3.45 6.35
C TRP A 86 -3.20 3.45 6.87
N ARG A 87 -2.45 2.45 6.44
CA ARG A 87 -1.03 2.32 6.75
C ARG A 87 -0.33 1.73 5.55
N ILE A 88 0.79 2.31 5.16
CA ILE A 88 1.63 1.80 4.07
C ILE A 88 2.99 1.42 4.63
N LYS A 89 3.44 0.21 4.30
CA LYS A 89 4.72 -0.31 4.73
C LYS A 89 5.50 -0.75 3.50
N ILE A 90 6.64 -0.12 3.27
CA ILE A 90 7.53 -0.43 2.14
C ILE A 90 8.74 -1.14 2.68
N CYS A 91 9.03 -2.32 2.16
CA CYS A 91 10.05 -3.21 2.72
C CYS A 91 11.11 -3.59 1.71
N THR A 92 12.31 -3.81 2.22
CA THR A 92 13.35 -4.56 1.52
C THR A 92 13.26 -6.02 1.92
N GLN A 93 14.15 -6.84 1.38
CA GLN A 93 14.23 -8.24 1.74
C GLN A 93 14.51 -8.46 3.22
N ARG A 94 15.16 -7.50 3.90
CA ARG A 94 15.62 -7.65 5.28
C ARG A 94 14.89 -6.81 6.30
N SER A 95 14.26 -5.72 5.87
CA SER A 95 13.70 -4.77 6.84
C SER A 95 12.60 -3.92 6.22
N CYS A 96 11.92 -3.18 7.08
CA CYS A 96 10.99 -2.14 6.68
C CYS A 96 11.79 -0.86 6.42
N LEU A 97 11.73 -0.35 5.18
CA LEU A 97 12.37 0.91 4.84
C LEU A 97 11.57 2.09 5.36
N ARG A 98 10.25 2.03 5.22
CA ARG A 98 9.39 3.13 5.61
C ARG A 98 8.01 2.62 5.95
N MET A 99 7.42 3.20 6.98
CA MET A 99 6.01 2.97 7.33
C MET A 99 5.38 4.32 7.63
N VAL A 100 4.25 4.60 6.98
CA VAL A 100 3.46 5.81 7.21
C VAL A 100 2.00 5.43 7.41
N CYS A 101 1.26 6.30 8.07
CA CYS A 101 -0.16 6.09 8.31
C CYS A 101 -0.94 7.39 8.15
N GLY A 102 -2.24 7.29 8.09
CA GLY A 102 -3.12 8.45 7.97
C GLY A 102 -4.58 8.05 8.04
N THR A 103 -5.45 9.00 7.75
CA THR A 103 -6.90 8.82 7.82
C THR A 103 -7.55 8.98 6.46
N ILE A 104 -7.88 10.20 6.05
CA ILE A 104 -8.69 10.43 4.84
C ILE A 104 -7.81 10.59 3.61
N GLU A 105 -6.82 11.46 3.68
CA GLU A 105 -6.04 11.86 2.51
C GLU A 105 -4.84 10.95 2.30
N PRO A 106 -4.49 10.69 1.03
CA PRO A 106 -3.29 9.90 0.74
C PRO A 106 -2.03 10.70 1.06
N PRO A 107 -0.91 10.01 1.31
CA PRO A 107 0.38 10.67 1.42
C PRO A 107 0.85 11.15 0.03
N PRO A 108 1.94 11.93 -0.05
CA PRO A 108 2.50 12.30 -1.35
C PRO A 108 2.71 11.08 -2.25
N HIS A 109 2.34 11.18 -3.51
CA HIS A 109 2.36 10.10 -4.51
C HIS A 109 1.37 8.97 -4.24
N GLY A 110 0.56 9.03 -3.18
CA GLY A 110 -0.42 7.99 -2.87
C GLY A 110 -1.46 7.82 -3.96
N ALA A 111 -1.91 8.92 -4.57
CA ALA A 111 -2.89 8.86 -5.65
C ALA A 111 -2.33 8.13 -6.87
N GLU A 112 -1.05 8.28 -7.18
CA GLU A 112 -0.39 7.56 -8.27
C GLU A 112 -0.28 6.07 -7.97
N VAL A 113 0.07 5.73 -6.74
CA VAL A 113 0.12 4.32 -6.31
C VAL A 113 -1.26 3.68 -6.47
N LYS A 114 -2.30 4.36 -6.03
CA LYS A 114 -3.67 3.85 -6.16
C LYS A 114 -4.06 3.67 -7.62
N LYS A 115 -3.72 4.62 -8.49
CA LYS A 115 -4.04 4.54 -9.90
C LYS A 115 -3.37 3.34 -10.57
N LEU A 116 -2.09 3.12 -10.27
CA LEU A 116 -1.35 1.99 -10.83
C LEU A 116 -1.90 0.65 -10.33
N LEU A 117 -2.22 0.56 -9.04
CA LEU A 117 -2.82 -0.64 -8.48
C LEU A 117 -4.21 -0.90 -9.05
N ALA A 118 -5.03 0.15 -9.22
CA ALA A 118 -6.37 0.01 -9.80
C ALA A 118 -6.33 -0.55 -11.22
N ALA A 119 -5.29 -0.22 -11.99
CA ALA A 119 -5.13 -0.76 -13.34
C ALA A 119 -4.87 -2.26 -13.35
N ILE A 120 -4.41 -2.82 -12.23
CA ILE A 120 -4.09 -4.25 -12.11
C ILE A 120 -5.23 -5.02 -11.45
N ILE A 121 -5.71 -4.54 -10.31
CA ILE A 121 -6.68 -5.29 -9.49
C ILE A 121 -8.11 -4.80 -9.62
N GLY A 122 -8.33 -3.69 -10.33
CA GLY A 122 -9.65 -3.07 -10.44
C GLY A 122 -9.89 -2.05 -9.33
N GLU A 123 -10.56 -0.97 -9.67
CA GLU A 123 -10.82 0.12 -8.75
C GLU A 123 -11.66 -0.33 -7.56
N GLU A 124 -12.60 -1.26 -7.78
CA GLU A 124 -13.47 -1.81 -6.75
C GLU A 124 -12.73 -2.60 -5.67
N ASN A 125 -11.48 -2.97 -5.91
CA ASN A 125 -10.65 -3.71 -4.95
C ASN A 125 -9.60 -2.82 -4.28
N CYS A 126 -9.62 -1.52 -4.55
CA CYS A 126 -8.66 -0.56 -3.99
C CYS A 126 -9.23 0.08 -2.74
N TYR A 127 -8.82 -0.43 -1.59
CA TYR A 127 -9.18 0.11 -0.28
C TYR A 127 -7.92 0.66 0.36
N PHE A 128 -7.60 1.93 0.05
CA PHE A 128 -6.35 2.54 0.53
C PHE A 128 -6.60 3.86 1.24
N PHE A 129 -7.15 4.81 0.52
CA PHE A 129 -7.32 6.17 1.02
C PHE A 129 -8.65 6.74 0.50
#